data_93d1f6bb8864e80c549201f69bce5713
#
_entry.id   93d1f6bb8864e80c549201f69bce5713
#
_cell.length_a   1.000
_cell.length_b   1.000
_cell.length_c   1.000
_cell.angle_alpha   90.00
_cell.angle_beta   90.00
_cell.angle_gamma   90.00
#
_symmetry.space_group_name_H-M   'P 1'
#
loop_
_entity.id
_entity.type
_entity.pdbx_description
1 polymer ?
#
loop_
_entity_poly.entity_id
_entity_poly.type
_entity_poly.pdbx_seq_one_letter_code
_entity_poly.pdbx_strand_id
1 'polypeptide(L)'
;MQDERAFVFLQGPPGPLFRRLAATIAAGGTPVYRINLSGGDRYDWPDGGIDFRGRFADWPVFFDKFLRERRITDLVLFGDCRPYHVSAHGMAALRGVRTHVLEEGYLRPDWMTFELEGVNALSTLSREKTWLRQEAMRLPREPTLPPITASFRRRARDSYWHYHHVLSGRLRYPHYRSHRSGSILMEGFGWLWRFARSGRRARVAAETLQRIAGKPLFVLALQLSGDFQIRAHSPFPDMQSATSYVIESFAAHATADLHLLIKAHPLDCSFFNWAEFVRRHAVRLGLDDRLHFIDGGDLEDLMETARGLVCVNSTSATLALAASTPVCTIGEAIYDLPGLTHQGHLDAFWAAPTPPEPGLYLAFRRVLVARCLVRGGLASESAVTTLIDSILDRLGLTRASQASFPPLEDVRSRSAIGSRPSAQAGRREPRSPAARNRG
;
A
#
# COMPACT_ATOMS: atom_id res chain seq x y z
N MET A 1 -0.43 9.89 36.08
CA MET A 1 0.89 10.10 35.48
C MET A 1 0.72 9.83 33.99
N GLN A 2 0.84 10.84 33.12
CA GLN A 2 0.97 10.56 31.69
C GLN A 2 2.31 9.83 31.54
N ASP A 3 2.29 8.61 31.00
CA ASP A 3 3.52 7.89 30.66
C ASP A 3 4.38 8.81 29.78
N GLU A 4 5.62 9.05 30.20
CA GLU A 4 6.56 9.93 29.52
C GLU A 4 6.86 9.34 28.14
N ARG A 5 6.26 9.89 27.08
CA ARG A 5 6.43 9.38 25.70
C ARG A 5 7.78 9.81 25.15
N ALA A 6 8.42 8.93 24.39
CA ALA A 6 9.62 9.19 23.63
C ALA A 6 9.53 8.53 22.25
N PHE A 7 9.72 9.31 21.19
CA PHE A 7 9.54 8.87 19.81
C PHE A 7 10.88 8.59 19.13
N VAL A 8 10.94 7.53 18.32
CA VAL A 8 12.00 7.33 17.33
C VAL A 8 11.41 7.23 15.91
N PHE A 9 11.99 7.98 15.00
CA PHE A 9 11.65 7.98 13.59
C PHE A 9 12.69 7.22 12.79
N LEU A 10 12.26 6.28 11.96
CA LEU A 10 13.11 5.63 10.97
C LEU A 10 12.88 6.26 9.58
N GLN A 11 13.25 5.53 8.52
CA GLN A 11 13.20 6.02 7.14
C GLN A 11 11.80 6.49 6.75
N GLY A 12 11.68 7.77 6.42
CA GLY A 12 10.44 8.43 6.02
C GLY A 12 10.15 8.35 4.53
N PRO A 13 9.09 9.04 4.07
CA PRO A 13 8.93 9.39 2.67
C PRO A 13 9.97 10.45 2.29
N PRO A 14 10.40 10.52 1.01
CA PRO A 14 11.24 11.62 0.54
C PRO A 14 10.62 12.99 0.86
N GLY A 15 11.44 13.89 1.42
CA GLY A 15 11.03 15.23 1.78
C GLY A 15 10.90 15.49 3.29
N PRO A 16 10.39 16.67 3.68
CA PRO A 16 10.55 17.18 5.04
C PRO A 16 9.52 16.68 6.06
N LEU A 17 8.58 15.79 5.68
CA LEU A 17 7.43 15.43 6.53
C LEU A 17 7.86 14.98 7.93
N PHE A 18 8.72 13.96 8.04
CA PHE A 18 9.08 13.39 9.34
C PHE A 18 9.86 14.37 10.20
N ARG A 19 10.74 15.20 9.61
CA ARG A 19 11.44 16.25 10.34
C ARG A 19 10.47 17.28 10.92
N ARG A 20 9.48 17.72 10.14
CA ARG A 20 8.48 18.71 10.58
C ARG A 20 7.56 18.16 11.66
N LEU A 21 7.04 16.92 11.46
CA LEU A 21 6.23 16.24 12.47
C LEU A 21 6.98 16.11 13.79
N ALA A 22 8.22 15.65 13.73
CA ALA A 22 9.09 15.52 14.89
C ALA A 22 9.39 16.86 15.58
N ALA A 23 9.64 17.91 14.81
CA ALA A 23 9.84 19.26 15.37
C ALA A 23 8.61 19.75 16.14
N THR A 24 7.40 19.48 15.63
CA THR A 24 6.16 19.83 16.31
C THR A 24 5.95 19.01 17.60
N ILE A 25 6.25 17.71 17.57
CA ILE A 25 6.20 16.84 18.75
C ILE A 25 7.19 17.32 19.82
N ALA A 26 8.43 17.62 19.40
CA ALA A 26 9.49 18.10 20.29
C ALA A 26 9.19 19.48 20.91
N ALA A 27 8.52 20.36 20.16
CA ALA A 27 8.08 21.66 20.66
C ALA A 27 7.05 21.53 21.80
N GLY A 28 6.33 20.40 21.87
CA GLY A 28 5.47 20.02 23.00
C GLY A 28 6.20 19.43 24.20
N GLY A 29 7.55 19.40 24.19
CA GLY A 29 8.38 18.87 25.28
C GLY A 29 8.61 17.35 25.24
N THR A 30 8.11 16.64 24.21
CA THR A 30 8.27 15.20 24.08
C THR A 30 9.62 14.87 23.41
N PRO A 31 10.47 13.99 23.98
CA PRO A 31 11.71 13.55 23.36
C PRO A 31 11.50 12.89 22.00
N VAL A 32 12.26 13.32 20.99
CA VAL A 32 12.21 12.77 19.64
C VAL A 32 13.60 12.45 19.14
N TYR A 33 13.74 11.27 18.55
CA TYR A 33 14.98 10.77 17.98
C TYR A 33 14.82 10.39 16.53
N ARG A 34 15.90 10.45 15.77
CA ARG A 34 15.97 10.00 14.37
C ARG A 34 17.15 9.07 14.16
N ILE A 35 16.94 7.97 13.45
CA ILE A 35 18.01 7.13 12.93
C ILE A 35 18.03 7.22 11.41
N ASN A 36 19.14 7.66 10.83
CA ASN A 36 19.40 7.73 9.40
C ASN A 36 20.08 6.44 8.94
N LEU A 37 19.55 5.82 7.90
CA LEU A 37 20.05 4.59 7.30
C LEU A 37 20.78 4.86 5.99
N SER A 38 20.53 6.01 5.37
CA SER A 38 21.07 6.39 4.06
C SER A 38 21.42 7.87 3.97
N GLY A 39 22.12 8.26 2.91
CA GLY A 39 22.37 9.67 2.59
C GLY A 39 21.09 10.45 2.30
N GLY A 40 20.07 9.82 1.74
CA GLY A 40 18.75 10.42 1.55
C GLY A 40 18.05 10.75 2.86
N ASP A 41 18.07 9.83 3.83
CA ASP A 41 17.52 10.08 5.17
C ASP A 41 18.18 11.26 5.85
N ARG A 42 19.53 11.35 5.72
CA ARG A 42 20.30 12.46 6.28
C ARG A 42 19.98 13.79 5.57
N TYR A 43 19.71 13.78 4.28
CA TYR A 43 19.28 14.97 3.54
C TYR A 43 17.90 15.43 4.01
N ASP A 44 16.96 14.53 4.15
CA ASP A 44 15.60 14.85 4.61
C ASP A 44 15.56 15.30 6.08
N TRP A 45 16.57 14.86 6.86
CA TRP A 45 16.73 15.23 8.27
C TRP A 45 18.21 15.51 8.60
N PRO A 46 18.72 16.71 8.29
CA PRO A 46 20.16 17.01 8.37
C PRO A 46 20.71 17.13 9.80
N ASP A 47 19.89 17.57 10.76
CA ASP A 47 20.34 17.93 12.09
C ASP A 47 19.82 16.97 13.16
N GLY A 48 20.69 16.59 14.13
CA GLY A 48 20.30 15.80 15.30
C GLY A 48 19.99 14.33 15.03
N GLY A 49 20.15 13.83 13.78
CA GLY A 49 19.94 12.44 13.45
C GLY A 49 21.17 11.58 13.77
N ILE A 50 20.91 10.34 14.19
CA ILE A 50 21.94 9.32 14.47
C ILE A 50 22.14 8.48 13.21
N ASP A 51 23.37 8.41 12.71
CA ASP A 51 23.71 7.64 11.52
C ASP A 51 24.01 6.17 11.87
N PHE A 52 23.18 5.24 11.42
CA PHE A 52 23.53 3.83 11.44
C PHE A 52 24.36 3.48 10.19
N ARG A 53 25.61 3.09 10.37
CA ARG A 53 26.56 2.76 9.29
C ARG A 53 27.00 1.29 9.31
N GLY A 54 26.51 0.52 10.28
CA GLY A 54 26.80 -0.90 10.44
C GLY A 54 26.20 -1.77 9.33
N ARG A 55 26.55 -3.04 9.35
CA ARG A 55 25.94 -4.04 8.46
C ARG A 55 24.51 -4.31 8.89
N PHE A 56 23.68 -4.76 7.97
CA PHE A 56 22.29 -5.10 8.28
C PHE A 56 22.15 -6.15 9.39
N ALA A 57 23.11 -7.08 9.49
CA ALA A 57 23.15 -8.07 10.58
C ALA A 57 23.31 -7.45 11.97
N ASP A 58 23.94 -6.27 12.07
CA ASP A 58 24.18 -5.57 13.34
C ASP A 58 22.97 -4.71 13.75
N TRP A 59 22.01 -4.49 12.83
CA TRP A 59 20.88 -3.61 13.03
C TRP A 59 20.00 -4.01 14.22
N PRO A 60 19.58 -5.27 14.38
CA PRO A 60 18.69 -5.65 15.48
C PRO A 60 19.30 -5.34 16.84
N VAL A 61 20.59 -5.65 17.03
CA VAL A 61 21.31 -5.42 18.29
C VAL A 61 21.47 -3.92 18.57
N PHE A 62 21.83 -3.14 17.55
CA PHE A 62 21.94 -1.69 17.66
C PHE A 62 20.58 -1.07 18.04
N PHE A 63 19.52 -1.46 17.36
CA PHE A 63 18.19 -0.88 17.55
C PHE A 63 17.60 -1.26 18.91
N ASP A 64 17.72 -2.51 19.33
CA ASP A 64 17.32 -2.96 20.66
C ASP A 64 17.99 -2.18 21.79
N LYS A 65 19.33 -2.02 21.70
CA LYS A 65 20.09 -1.20 22.62
C LYS A 65 19.59 0.24 22.65
N PHE A 66 19.34 0.82 21.47
CA PHE A 66 18.85 2.17 21.33
C PHE A 66 17.46 2.37 22.00
N LEU A 67 16.53 1.44 21.78
CA LEU A 67 15.21 1.47 22.39
C LEU A 67 15.30 1.54 23.93
N ARG A 68 16.18 0.73 24.52
CA ARG A 68 16.37 0.68 25.97
C ARG A 68 17.04 1.93 26.53
N GLU A 69 18.15 2.36 25.94
CA GLU A 69 18.95 3.49 26.45
C GLU A 69 18.18 4.81 26.36
N ARG A 70 17.34 4.98 25.34
CA ARG A 70 16.52 6.18 25.11
C ARG A 70 15.09 6.07 25.63
N ARG A 71 14.76 4.95 26.30
CA ARG A 71 13.41 4.68 26.84
C ARG A 71 12.30 4.96 25.81
N ILE A 72 12.49 4.48 24.59
CA ILE A 72 11.57 4.72 23.48
C ILE A 72 10.23 4.04 23.78
N THR A 73 9.15 4.76 23.59
CA THR A 73 7.76 4.27 23.75
C THR A 73 7.02 4.17 22.42
N ASP A 74 7.47 4.94 21.41
CA ASP A 74 6.79 5.06 20.14
C ASP A 74 7.79 5.04 18.97
N LEU A 75 7.60 4.12 18.04
CA LEU A 75 8.35 3.98 16.79
C LEU A 75 7.48 4.48 15.63
N VAL A 76 8.02 5.35 14.77
CA VAL A 76 7.31 5.87 13.59
C VAL A 76 8.02 5.41 12.31
N LEU A 77 7.29 4.73 11.44
CA LEU A 77 7.76 4.16 10.17
C LEU A 77 7.00 4.73 8.97
N PHE A 78 7.65 4.69 7.80
CA PHE A 78 6.96 4.87 6.51
C PHE A 78 7.02 3.56 5.71
N GLY A 79 5.87 2.84 5.68
CA GLY A 79 5.79 1.47 5.20
C GLY A 79 6.43 0.45 6.15
N ASP A 80 5.74 -0.65 6.40
CA ASP A 80 6.14 -1.70 7.34
C ASP A 80 6.99 -2.81 6.71
N CYS A 81 6.96 -2.94 5.38
CA CYS A 81 7.63 -4.03 4.65
C CYS A 81 9.12 -3.79 4.32
N ARG A 82 9.70 -2.62 4.66
CA ARG A 82 11.13 -2.37 4.40
C ARG A 82 12.00 -3.22 5.32
N PRO A 83 13.12 -3.82 4.87
CA PRO A 83 13.91 -4.74 5.68
C PRO A 83 14.28 -4.21 7.07
N TYR A 84 14.77 -2.96 7.15
CA TYR A 84 15.09 -2.32 8.44
C TYR A 84 13.85 -2.08 9.30
N HIS A 85 12.70 -1.79 8.69
CA HIS A 85 11.44 -1.56 9.40
C HIS A 85 10.85 -2.86 9.95
N VAL A 86 10.85 -3.94 9.17
CA VAL A 86 10.42 -5.27 9.62
C VAL A 86 11.20 -5.69 10.87
N SER A 87 12.54 -5.56 10.81
CA SER A 87 13.40 -5.88 11.95
C SER A 87 13.15 -4.96 13.14
N ALA A 88 13.00 -3.64 12.90
CA ALA A 88 12.74 -2.67 13.97
C ALA A 88 11.37 -2.91 14.64
N HIS A 89 10.34 -3.21 13.86
CA HIS A 89 9.02 -3.55 14.37
C HIS A 89 9.08 -4.79 15.28
N GLY A 90 9.77 -5.85 14.86
CA GLY A 90 9.97 -7.03 15.71
C GLY A 90 10.65 -6.70 17.05
N MET A 91 11.68 -5.86 17.04
CA MET A 91 12.37 -5.41 18.27
C MET A 91 11.46 -4.52 19.14
N ALA A 92 10.71 -3.61 18.51
CA ALA A 92 9.73 -2.75 19.18
C ALA A 92 8.65 -3.59 19.90
N ALA A 93 8.09 -4.59 19.22
CA ALA A 93 7.09 -5.49 19.77
C ALA A 93 7.59 -6.25 21.00
N LEU A 94 8.85 -6.76 20.97
CA LEU A 94 9.48 -7.43 22.11
C LEU A 94 9.69 -6.51 23.33
N ARG A 95 9.72 -5.21 23.12
CA ARG A 95 9.89 -4.18 24.16
C ARG A 95 8.61 -3.47 24.58
N GLY A 96 7.47 -3.83 23.99
CA GLY A 96 6.21 -3.14 24.24
C GLY A 96 6.16 -1.70 23.68
N VAL A 97 7.06 -1.37 22.73
CA VAL A 97 7.06 -0.09 22.02
C VAL A 97 5.99 -0.09 20.96
N ARG A 98 5.14 0.94 20.93
CA ARG A 98 4.07 1.09 19.94
C ARG A 98 4.65 1.45 18.59
N THR A 99 4.29 0.73 17.55
CA THR A 99 4.74 1.01 16.19
C THR A 99 3.64 1.72 15.39
N HIS A 100 3.88 2.97 15.02
CA HIS A 100 3.02 3.77 14.16
C HIS A 100 3.51 3.68 12.73
N VAL A 101 2.68 3.16 11.84
CA VAL A 101 3.01 3.00 10.41
C VAL A 101 2.25 4.03 9.60
N LEU A 102 2.99 4.91 8.92
CA LEU A 102 2.48 5.82 7.91
C LEU A 102 2.72 5.22 6.53
N GLU A 103 1.73 5.26 5.65
CA GLU A 103 1.86 4.84 4.26
C GLU A 103 0.92 5.64 3.35
N GLU A 104 1.05 5.48 2.02
CA GLU A 104 0.09 6.04 1.06
C GLU A 104 -1.32 5.50 1.36
N GLY A 105 -2.32 6.39 1.35
CA GLY A 105 -3.65 6.05 1.81
C GLY A 105 -4.39 5.01 0.97
N TYR A 106 -5.28 4.26 1.61
CA TYR A 106 -6.21 3.36 0.93
C TYR A 106 -7.22 4.11 0.06
N LEU A 107 -7.52 5.36 0.44
CA LEU A 107 -8.39 6.28 -0.30
C LEU A 107 -7.55 7.47 -0.76
N ARG A 108 -7.34 7.59 -2.07
CA ARG A 108 -6.51 8.66 -2.66
C ARG A 108 -7.38 9.69 -3.37
N PRO A 109 -6.92 10.94 -3.50
CA PRO A 109 -5.60 11.49 -3.13
C PRO A 109 -5.51 12.09 -1.72
N ASP A 110 -6.61 12.27 -1.00
CA ASP A 110 -6.75 13.17 0.15
C ASP A 110 -6.36 12.56 1.50
N TRP A 111 -6.06 11.26 1.52
CA TRP A 111 -5.83 10.50 2.73
C TRP A 111 -4.50 9.77 2.70
N MET A 112 -3.87 9.69 3.88
CA MET A 112 -2.73 8.81 4.16
C MET A 112 -3.15 7.76 5.18
N THR A 113 -2.59 6.57 5.11
CA THR A 113 -2.77 5.54 6.13
C THR A 113 -1.88 5.84 7.32
N PHE A 114 -2.44 5.76 8.55
CA PHE A 114 -1.68 5.89 9.79
C PHE A 114 -2.28 4.94 10.83
N GLU A 115 -1.65 3.81 11.01
CA GLU A 115 -2.15 2.71 11.86
C GLU A 115 -1.11 2.26 12.88
N LEU A 116 -1.57 1.59 13.94
CA LEU A 116 -0.74 0.90 14.90
C LEU A 116 -0.41 -0.51 14.41
N GLU A 117 0.84 -0.93 14.59
CA GLU A 117 1.39 -2.28 14.42
C GLU A 117 1.44 -2.79 12.97
N GLY A 118 0.80 -2.17 12.00
CA GLY A 118 0.87 -2.57 10.60
C GLY A 118 -0.22 -1.96 9.73
N VAL A 119 -0.06 -2.10 8.43
CA VAL A 119 -1.00 -1.57 7.42
C VAL A 119 -1.38 -2.66 6.41
N ASN A 120 -2.46 -2.45 5.67
CA ASN A 120 -2.98 -3.34 4.63
C ASN A 120 -3.18 -4.77 5.14
N ALA A 121 -2.40 -5.74 4.67
CA ALA A 121 -2.48 -7.14 5.12
C ALA A 121 -2.23 -7.30 6.62
N LEU A 122 -1.35 -6.45 7.17
CA LEU A 122 -0.99 -6.43 8.61
C LEU A 122 -1.85 -5.50 9.44
N SER A 123 -2.84 -4.81 8.84
CA SER A 123 -3.77 -3.95 9.59
C SER A 123 -4.51 -4.74 10.66
N THR A 124 -4.62 -4.13 11.84
CA THR A 124 -5.36 -4.69 12.98
C THR A 124 -6.86 -4.42 12.92
N LEU A 125 -7.33 -3.76 11.86
CA LEU A 125 -8.75 -3.50 11.66
C LEU A 125 -9.54 -4.81 11.57
N SER A 126 -10.65 -4.88 12.30
CA SER A 126 -11.54 -6.05 12.24
C SER A 126 -12.12 -6.24 10.83
N ARG A 127 -12.05 -7.48 10.32
CA ARG A 127 -12.62 -7.87 9.02
C ARG A 127 -14.03 -8.48 9.14
N GLU A 128 -14.60 -8.42 10.32
CA GLU A 128 -15.95 -8.89 10.62
C GLU A 128 -16.99 -7.89 10.08
N LYS A 129 -17.81 -8.29 9.11
CA LYS A 129 -18.80 -7.40 8.48
C LYS A 129 -19.85 -6.86 9.44
N THR A 130 -20.24 -7.66 10.43
CA THR A 130 -21.20 -7.24 11.48
C THR A 130 -20.62 -6.14 12.34
N TRP A 131 -19.37 -6.32 12.76
CA TRP A 131 -18.65 -5.30 13.53
C TRP A 131 -18.49 -4.01 12.72
N LEU A 132 -18.09 -4.10 11.45
CA LEU A 132 -17.93 -2.94 10.56
C LEU A 132 -19.23 -2.14 10.43
N ARG A 133 -20.38 -2.81 10.26
CA ARG A 133 -21.69 -2.14 10.20
C ARG A 133 -22.04 -1.46 11.52
N GLN A 134 -21.83 -2.13 12.65
CA GLN A 134 -22.10 -1.58 13.98
C GLN A 134 -21.18 -0.40 14.30
N GLU A 135 -19.90 -0.52 14.01
CA GLU A 135 -18.92 0.54 14.24
C GLU A 135 -19.23 1.76 13.38
N ALA A 136 -19.56 1.55 12.10
CA ALA A 136 -19.94 2.63 11.19
C ALA A 136 -21.17 3.41 11.69
N MET A 137 -22.11 2.77 12.38
CA MET A 137 -23.28 3.47 12.97
C MET A 137 -22.88 4.36 14.15
N ARG A 138 -21.83 4.00 14.89
CA ARG A 138 -21.33 4.78 16.06
C ARG A 138 -20.46 5.96 15.64
N LEU A 139 -19.82 5.86 14.48
CA LEU A 139 -18.92 6.89 13.98
C LEU A 139 -19.67 8.05 13.33
N PRO A 140 -19.16 9.27 13.38
CA PRO A 140 -19.74 10.40 12.67
C PRO A 140 -19.73 10.15 11.16
N ARG A 141 -20.61 10.83 10.44
CA ARG A 141 -20.57 10.81 8.96
C ARG A 141 -19.25 11.42 8.49
N GLU A 142 -18.69 10.86 7.42
CA GLU A 142 -17.50 11.42 6.78
C GLU A 142 -17.80 12.88 6.38
N PRO A 143 -17.02 13.86 6.83
CA PRO A 143 -17.25 15.25 6.46
C PRO A 143 -16.91 15.45 4.99
N THR A 144 -17.73 16.24 4.29
CA THR A 144 -17.40 16.72 2.94
C THR A 144 -16.35 17.80 3.07
N LEU A 145 -15.14 17.51 2.66
CA LEU A 145 -13.99 18.41 2.76
C LEU A 145 -13.49 18.75 1.36
N PRO A 146 -12.97 19.97 1.14
CA PRO A 146 -12.40 20.34 -0.16
C PRO A 146 -11.20 19.44 -0.50
N PRO A 147 -10.98 19.09 -1.77
CA PRO A 147 -9.87 18.23 -2.19
C PRO A 147 -8.52 18.87 -1.82
N ILE A 148 -7.56 18.03 -1.50
CA ILE A 148 -6.20 18.47 -1.16
C ILE A 148 -5.44 18.81 -2.43
N THR A 149 -4.79 19.96 -2.45
CA THR A 149 -3.94 20.34 -3.57
C THR A 149 -2.75 19.39 -3.72
N ALA A 150 -2.59 18.82 -4.90
CA ALA A 150 -1.49 17.92 -5.22
C ALA A 150 -0.59 18.52 -6.31
N SER A 151 0.72 18.38 -6.17
CA SER A 151 1.72 18.81 -7.14
C SER A 151 2.70 17.68 -7.44
N PHE A 152 2.60 17.13 -8.63
CA PHE A 152 3.56 16.14 -9.10
C PHE A 152 5.01 16.68 -9.08
N ARG A 153 5.21 17.96 -9.43
CA ARG A 153 6.55 18.59 -9.44
C ARG A 153 7.20 18.57 -8.07
N ARG A 154 6.43 18.82 -7.01
CA ARG A 154 6.96 18.75 -5.64
C ARG A 154 7.40 17.33 -5.29
N ARG A 155 6.55 16.34 -5.51
CA ARG A 155 6.88 14.92 -5.26
C ARG A 155 8.12 14.47 -6.05
N ALA A 156 8.19 14.86 -7.32
CA ALA A 156 9.33 14.55 -8.17
C ALA A 156 10.63 15.20 -7.66
N ARG A 157 10.57 16.47 -7.25
CA ARG A 157 11.72 17.20 -6.68
C ARG A 157 12.21 16.56 -5.38
N ASP A 158 11.30 16.28 -4.44
CA ASP A 158 11.65 15.73 -3.15
C ASP A 158 12.24 14.31 -3.32
N SER A 159 11.66 13.49 -4.20
CA SER A 159 12.21 12.18 -4.57
C SER A 159 13.58 12.30 -5.25
N TYR A 160 13.75 13.22 -6.20
CA TYR A 160 15.01 13.42 -6.89
C TYR A 160 16.16 13.72 -5.91
N TRP A 161 15.97 14.69 -5.02
CA TRP A 161 17.01 15.08 -4.05
C TRP A 161 17.28 13.97 -3.04
N HIS A 162 16.25 13.31 -2.54
CA HIS A 162 16.43 12.15 -1.65
C HIS A 162 17.31 11.08 -2.30
N TYR A 163 16.95 10.62 -3.52
CA TYR A 163 17.71 9.55 -4.19
C TYR A 163 19.06 9.99 -4.71
N HIS A 164 19.22 11.25 -5.09
CA HIS A 164 20.53 11.84 -5.37
C HIS A 164 21.47 11.68 -4.14
N HIS A 165 20.98 12.00 -2.95
CA HIS A 165 21.76 11.87 -1.72
C HIS A 165 21.92 10.41 -1.26
N VAL A 166 20.99 9.51 -1.59
CA VAL A 166 21.22 8.05 -1.41
C VAL A 166 22.43 7.60 -2.23
N LEU A 167 22.56 8.05 -3.47
CA LEU A 167 23.68 7.70 -4.35
C LEU A 167 24.99 8.34 -3.91
N SER A 168 25.02 9.65 -3.70
CA SER A 168 26.23 10.38 -3.29
C SER A 168 26.68 10.01 -1.87
N GLY A 169 25.75 9.60 -1.01
CA GLY A 169 26.03 9.17 0.37
C GLY A 169 26.56 7.75 0.52
N ARG A 170 26.80 6.99 -0.57
CA ARG A 170 27.23 5.58 -0.52
C ARG A 170 28.53 5.36 0.27
N LEU A 171 29.49 6.28 0.17
CA LEU A 171 30.73 6.19 0.95
C LEU A 171 30.48 6.35 2.45
N ARG A 172 29.49 7.16 2.83
CA ARG A 172 29.11 7.37 4.23
C ARG A 172 28.30 6.21 4.80
N TYR A 173 27.47 5.55 3.96
CA TYR A 173 26.58 4.44 4.32
C TYR A 173 26.88 3.20 3.44
N PRO A 174 28.09 2.61 3.55
CA PRO A 174 28.56 1.57 2.61
C PRO A 174 27.74 0.28 2.71
N HIS A 175 27.07 0.05 3.83
CA HIS A 175 26.31 -1.17 4.11
C HIS A 175 24.78 -1.00 3.99
N TYR A 176 24.32 0.19 3.55
CA TYR A 176 22.87 0.42 3.39
C TYR A 176 22.26 -0.54 2.37
N ARG A 177 21.19 -1.20 2.75
CA ARG A 177 20.38 -2.06 1.88
C ARG A 177 19.10 -1.33 1.50
N SER A 178 18.99 -0.96 0.22
CA SER A 178 17.76 -0.37 -0.31
C SER A 178 16.62 -1.41 -0.28
N HIS A 179 15.41 -0.96 0.02
CA HIS A 179 14.19 -1.74 -0.15
C HIS A 179 13.76 -1.82 -1.62
N ARG A 180 14.31 -0.97 -2.51
CA ARG A 180 13.99 -0.96 -3.94
C ARG A 180 14.78 -2.03 -4.67
N SER A 181 14.10 -2.76 -5.54
CA SER A 181 14.70 -3.80 -6.38
C SER A 181 15.38 -3.26 -7.63
N GLY A 182 15.13 -1.99 -8.02
CA GLY A 182 15.62 -1.36 -9.24
C GLY A 182 16.77 -0.38 -9.03
N SER A 183 17.47 -0.06 -10.13
CA SER A 183 18.46 1.01 -10.16
C SER A 183 17.74 2.37 -10.22
N ILE A 184 18.09 3.28 -9.32
CA ILE A 184 17.55 4.66 -9.27
C ILE A 184 17.78 5.39 -10.61
N LEU A 185 18.93 5.17 -11.26
CA LEU A 185 19.24 5.77 -12.56
C LEU A 185 18.32 5.22 -13.65
N MET A 186 18.10 3.91 -13.67
CA MET A 186 17.19 3.29 -14.64
C MET A 186 15.74 3.77 -14.45
N GLU A 187 15.30 3.97 -13.22
CA GLU A 187 13.98 4.57 -12.97
C GLU A 187 13.88 5.99 -13.55
N GLY A 188 14.93 6.81 -13.40
CA GLY A 188 14.99 8.15 -13.99
C GLY A 188 14.86 8.12 -15.50
N PHE A 189 15.60 7.23 -16.20
CA PHE A 189 15.46 7.02 -17.64
C PHE A 189 14.08 6.48 -18.02
N GLY A 190 13.52 5.58 -17.23
CA GLY A 190 12.17 5.06 -17.42
C GLY A 190 11.12 6.16 -17.43
N TRP A 191 11.23 7.14 -16.52
CA TRP A 191 10.35 8.31 -16.50
C TRP A 191 10.47 9.17 -17.76
N LEU A 192 11.70 9.50 -18.19
CA LEU A 192 11.90 10.27 -19.42
C LEU A 192 11.29 9.58 -20.63
N TRP A 193 11.52 8.27 -20.77
CA TRP A 193 10.94 7.46 -21.83
C TRP A 193 9.41 7.41 -21.77
N ARG A 194 8.86 7.33 -20.56
CA ARG A 194 7.42 7.33 -20.32
C ARG A 194 6.78 8.66 -20.74
N PHE A 195 7.39 9.79 -20.39
CA PHE A 195 6.93 11.11 -20.80
C PHE A 195 6.98 11.30 -22.31
N ALA A 196 8.08 10.91 -22.96
CA ALA A 196 8.24 11.02 -24.41
C ALA A 196 7.16 10.24 -25.19
N ARG A 197 6.62 9.17 -24.61
CA ARG A 197 5.61 8.31 -25.25
C ARG A 197 4.18 8.53 -24.74
N SER A 198 3.94 9.51 -23.87
CA SER A 198 2.65 9.71 -23.22
C SER A 198 1.50 9.87 -24.22
N GLY A 199 1.65 10.69 -25.25
CA GLY A 199 0.62 10.89 -26.27
C GLY A 199 0.31 9.63 -27.09
N ARG A 200 1.33 8.86 -27.50
CA ARG A 200 1.13 7.59 -28.20
C ARG A 200 0.39 6.56 -27.31
N ARG A 201 0.77 6.47 -26.05
CA ARG A 201 0.14 5.54 -25.09
C ARG A 201 -1.32 5.90 -24.87
N ALA A 202 -1.64 7.18 -24.68
CA ALA A 202 -3.01 7.65 -24.51
C ALA A 202 -3.87 7.32 -25.75
N ARG A 203 -3.34 7.52 -26.95
CA ARG A 203 -4.04 7.19 -28.20
C ARG A 203 -4.31 5.69 -28.32
N VAL A 204 -3.28 4.84 -28.12
CA VAL A 204 -3.44 3.38 -28.20
C VAL A 204 -4.43 2.88 -27.15
N ALA A 205 -4.41 3.45 -25.94
CA ALA A 205 -5.39 3.11 -24.91
C ALA A 205 -6.83 3.47 -25.34
N ALA A 206 -7.03 4.68 -25.88
CA ALA A 206 -8.35 5.13 -26.36
C ALA A 206 -8.86 4.24 -27.51
N GLU A 207 -8.03 3.93 -28.52
CA GLU A 207 -8.35 3.04 -29.63
C GLU A 207 -8.73 1.63 -29.13
N THR A 208 -8.01 1.11 -28.14
CA THR A 208 -8.30 -0.20 -27.56
C THR A 208 -9.63 -0.17 -26.80
N LEU A 209 -9.87 0.84 -25.96
CA LEU A 209 -11.13 1.00 -25.22
C LEU A 209 -12.32 1.15 -26.15
N GLN A 210 -12.17 1.89 -27.26
CA GLN A 210 -13.24 2.01 -28.26
C GLN A 210 -13.54 0.67 -28.93
N ARG A 211 -12.54 -0.16 -29.21
CA ARG A 211 -12.70 -1.49 -29.83
C ARG A 211 -13.42 -2.48 -28.93
N ILE A 212 -13.24 -2.37 -27.62
CA ILE A 212 -13.87 -3.26 -26.64
C ILE A 212 -15.12 -2.66 -25.97
N ALA A 213 -15.56 -1.50 -26.42
CA ALA A 213 -16.76 -0.85 -25.89
C ALA A 213 -17.98 -1.76 -26.02
N GLY A 214 -18.77 -1.85 -24.95
CA GLY A 214 -19.97 -2.70 -24.88
C GLY A 214 -19.72 -4.21 -24.73
N LYS A 215 -18.46 -4.64 -24.68
CA LYS A 215 -18.13 -6.06 -24.43
C LYS A 215 -18.12 -6.36 -22.94
N PRO A 216 -18.54 -7.58 -22.51
CA PRO A 216 -18.48 -7.97 -21.11
C PRO A 216 -17.00 -8.11 -20.67
N LEU A 217 -16.56 -7.16 -19.86
CA LEU A 217 -15.14 -6.90 -19.57
C LEU A 217 -14.77 -7.15 -18.11
N PHE A 218 -13.76 -7.97 -17.89
CA PHE A 218 -13.00 -8.01 -16.63
C PHE A 218 -11.72 -7.19 -16.73
N VAL A 219 -11.32 -6.58 -15.63
CA VAL A 219 -10.09 -5.76 -15.58
C VAL A 219 -9.10 -6.37 -14.61
N LEU A 220 -7.84 -6.55 -15.05
CA LEU A 220 -6.71 -6.78 -14.17
C LEU A 220 -5.92 -5.48 -14.01
N ALA A 221 -5.96 -4.88 -12.81
CA ALA A 221 -5.18 -3.70 -12.49
C ALA A 221 -3.77 -4.10 -12.04
N LEU A 222 -2.76 -3.80 -12.87
CA LEU A 222 -1.37 -4.05 -12.51
C LEU A 222 -0.90 -3.10 -11.40
N GLN A 223 -0.10 -3.63 -10.48
CA GLN A 223 0.64 -2.85 -9.50
C GLN A 223 2.04 -2.50 -10.03
N LEU A 224 2.77 -1.65 -9.31
CA LEU A 224 4.15 -1.34 -9.68
C LEU A 224 4.99 -2.62 -9.74
N SER A 225 5.81 -2.76 -10.80
CA SER A 225 6.66 -3.95 -10.98
C SER A 225 7.63 -4.19 -9.81
N GLY A 226 7.98 -3.15 -9.06
CA GLY A 226 8.82 -3.22 -7.87
C GLY A 226 8.07 -3.16 -6.54
N ASP A 227 6.75 -3.34 -6.54
CA ASP A 227 5.93 -3.26 -5.34
C ASP A 227 6.27 -4.40 -4.37
N PHE A 228 6.75 -4.01 -3.18
CA PHE A 228 7.13 -4.96 -2.15
C PHE A 228 5.93 -5.68 -1.55
N GLN A 229 4.76 -5.06 -1.57
CA GLN A 229 3.50 -5.62 -1.08
C GLN A 229 3.12 -6.91 -1.81
N ILE A 230 3.45 -7.05 -3.11
CA ILE A 230 3.22 -8.28 -3.86
C ILE A 230 3.99 -9.44 -3.24
N ARG A 231 5.28 -9.26 -2.99
CA ARG A 231 6.16 -10.31 -2.44
C ARG A 231 5.89 -10.62 -0.98
N ALA A 232 5.49 -9.61 -0.21
CA ALA A 232 5.24 -9.76 1.23
C ALA A 232 3.87 -10.38 1.52
N HIS A 233 2.86 -10.09 0.71
CA HIS A 233 1.46 -10.34 1.00
C HIS A 233 0.71 -11.04 -0.14
N SER A 234 1.42 -11.81 -0.96
CA SER A 234 0.80 -12.70 -1.94
C SER A 234 1.68 -13.93 -2.20
N PRO A 235 1.15 -14.99 -2.83
CA PRO A 235 1.93 -16.16 -3.20
C PRO A 235 2.85 -15.91 -4.40
N PHE A 236 2.84 -14.71 -4.98
CA PHE A 236 3.57 -14.40 -6.22
C PHE A 236 4.90 -13.71 -5.93
N PRO A 237 6.00 -14.12 -6.58
CA PRO A 237 7.30 -13.47 -6.45
C PRO A 237 7.35 -12.08 -7.11
N ASP A 238 6.49 -11.87 -8.12
CA ASP A 238 6.44 -10.62 -8.91
C ASP A 238 5.09 -10.46 -9.64
N MET A 239 4.90 -9.29 -10.27
CA MET A 239 3.67 -8.97 -10.99
C MET A 239 3.52 -9.79 -12.29
N GLN A 240 4.62 -10.24 -12.91
CA GLN A 240 4.59 -11.07 -14.10
C GLN A 240 3.97 -12.43 -13.80
N SER A 241 4.41 -13.07 -12.71
CA SER A 241 3.88 -14.36 -12.26
C SER A 241 2.39 -14.26 -11.89
N ALA A 242 2.00 -13.20 -11.19
CA ALA A 242 0.59 -12.95 -10.87
C ALA A 242 -0.25 -12.74 -12.14
N THR A 243 0.28 -11.99 -13.11
CA THR A 243 -0.41 -11.73 -14.38
C THR A 243 -0.56 -13.00 -15.21
N SER A 244 0.49 -13.83 -15.30
CA SER A 244 0.42 -15.13 -15.99
C SER A 244 -0.67 -16.02 -15.37
N TYR A 245 -0.70 -16.12 -14.05
CA TYR A 245 -1.71 -16.88 -13.32
C TYR A 245 -3.15 -16.44 -13.67
N VAL A 246 -3.38 -15.11 -13.69
CA VAL A 246 -4.71 -14.54 -14.03
C VAL A 246 -5.08 -14.83 -15.48
N ILE A 247 -4.16 -14.67 -16.43
CA ILE A 247 -4.41 -14.95 -17.85
C ILE A 247 -4.70 -16.46 -18.08
N GLU A 248 -3.96 -17.33 -17.42
CA GLU A 248 -4.15 -18.79 -17.55
C GLU A 248 -5.48 -19.23 -16.93
N SER A 249 -5.87 -18.71 -15.77
CA SER A 249 -7.20 -18.92 -15.20
C SER A 249 -8.31 -18.44 -16.12
N PHE A 250 -8.16 -17.22 -16.71
CA PHE A 250 -9.12 -16.67 -17.66
C PHE A 250 -9.25 -17.55 -18.92
N ALA A 251 -8.14 -18.00 -19.49
CA ALA A 251 -8.14 -18.88 -20.66
C ALA A 251 -8.87 -20.20 -20.42
N ALA A 252 -8.72 -20.76 -19.23
CA ALA A 252 -9.27 -22.07 -18.89
C ALA A 252 -10.76 -22.04 -18.47
N HIS A 253 -11.22 -20.93 -17.86
CA HIS A 253 -12.50 -20.91 -17.15
C HIS A 253 -13.48 -19.82 -17.63
N ALA A 254 -13.02 -18.81 -18.38
CA ALA A 254 -13.91 -17.76 -18.87
C ALA A 254 -14.63 -18.18 -20.15
N THR A 255 -15.93 -17.89 -20.24
CA THR A 255 -16.74 -18.14 -21.46
C THR A 255 -16.23 -17.33 -22.65
N ALA A 256 -16.54 -17.76 -23.86
CA ALA A 256 -15.97 -17.24 -25.10
C ALA A 256 -16.33 -15.76 -25.38
N ASP A 257 -17.40 -15.26 -24.80
CA ASP A 257 -17.87 -13.88 -24.92
C ASP A 257 -17.15 -12.90 -24.00
N LEU A 258 -16.47 -13.39 -22.96
CA LEU A 258 -15.80 -12.55 -21.97
C LEU A 258 -14.45 -12.03 -22.47
N HIS A 259 -14.15 -10.79 -22.11
CA HIS A 259 -12.90 -10.11 -22.41
C HIS A 259 -12.12 -9.78 -21.12
N LEU A 260 -10.79 -9.85 -21.18
CA LEU A 260 -9.89 -9.44 -20.10
C LEU A 260 -9.03 -8.27 -20.55
N LEU A 261 -9.13 -7.16 -19.83
CA LEU A 261 -8.29 -5.97 -20.01
C LEU A 261 -7.23 -5.91 -18.92
N ILE A 262 -5.98 -5.94 -19.31
CA ILE A 262 -4.84 -5.71 -18.42
C ILE A 262 -4.47 -4.24 -18.50
N LYS A 263 -4.58 -3.54 -17.37
CA LYS A 263 -4.31 -2.10 -17.27
C LYS A 263 -3.01 -1.86 -16.51
N ALA A 264 -2.03 -1.22 -17.16
CA ALA A 264 -0.76 -0.83 -16.54
C ALA A 264 -0.97 0.17 -15.40
N HIS A 265 -0.09 0.10 -14.40
CA HIS A 265 -0.06 1.11 -13.35
C HIS A 265 0.44 2.45 -13.91
N PRO A 266 -0.23 3.59 -13.62
CA PRO A 266 0.12 4.88 -14.21
C PRO A 266 1.53 5.38 -13.84
N LEU A 267 2.12 4.91 -12.76
CA LEU A 267 3.45 5.27 -12.30
C LEU A 267 4.50 4.17 -12.54
N ASP A 268 4.19 3.10 -13.27
CA ASP A 268 5.17 2.07 -13.59
C ASP A 268 6.13 2.57 -14.67
N CYS A 269 7.36 2.87 -14.27
CA CYS A 269 8.45 3.31 -15.15
C CYS A 269 9.44 2.16 -15.46
N SER A 270 9.06 0.91 -15.21
CA SER A 270 9.86 -0.25 -15.56
C SER A 270 10.06 -0.35 -17.09
N PHE A 271 11.19 -0.93 -17.49
CA PHE A 271 11.46 -1.23 -18.91
C PHE A 271 10.84 -2.56 -19.37
N PHE A 272 10.05 -3.18 -18.51
CA PHE A 272 9.37 -4.40 -18.89
C PHE A 272 8.28 -4.13 -19.93
N ASN A 273 8.31 -4.88 -21.02
CA ASN A 273 7.37 -4.69 -22.13
C ASN A 273 6.06 -5.47 -21.86
N TRP A 274 5.18 -4.89 -21.04
CA TRP A 274 3.88 -5.47 -20.71
C TRP A 274 3.02 -5.76 -21.94
N ALA A 275 3.02 -4.88 -22.95
CA ALA A 275 2.24 -5.08 -24.16
C ALA A 275 2.66 -6.35 -24.90
N GLU A 276 3.96 -6.56 -25.04
CA GLU A 276 4.52 -7.75 -25.68
C GLU A 276 4.31 -9.01 -24.82
N PHE A 277 4.43 -8.88 -23.50
CA PHE A 277 4.15 -9.98 -22.57
C PHE A 277 2.70 -10.48 -22.71
N VAL A 278 1.74 -9.57 -22.70
CA VAL A 278 0.30 -9.87 -22.85
C VAL A 278 0.02 -10.45 -24.21
N ARG A 279 0.58 -9.88 -25.29
CA ARG A 279 0.43 -10.39 -26.66
C ARG A 279 0.94 -11.84 -26.80
N ARG A 280 2.11 -12.17 -26.22
CA ARG A 280 2.63 -13.54 -26.25
C ARG A 280 1.70 -14.54 -25.55
N HIS A 281 1.10 -14.14 -24.43
CA HIS A 281 0.12 -14.98 -23.76
C HIS A 281 -1.16 -15.13 -24.58
N ALA A 282 -1.62 -14.06 -25.24
CA ALA A 282 -2.79 -14.10 -26.12
C ALA A 282 -2.59 -15.12 -27.25
N VAL A 283 -1.49 -15.03 -27.99
CA VAL A 283 -1.17 -15.97 -29.06
C VAL A 283 -1.04 -17.41 -28.53
N ARG A 284 -0.31 -17.61 -27.43
CA ARG A 284 -0.09 -18.94 -26.84
C ARG A 284 -1.38 -19.64 -26.42
N LEU A 285 -2.36 -18.87 -25.97
CA LEU A 285 -3.61 -19.39 -25.39
C LEU A 285 -4.82 -19.20 -26.30
N GLY A 286 -4.67 -18.68 -27.52
CA GLY A 286 -5.78 -18.43 -28.44
C GLY A 286 -6.74 -17.35 -27.96
N LEU A 287 -6.22 -16.30 -27.34
CA LEU A 287 -6.99 -15.20 -26.75
C LEU A 287 -6.81 -13.88 -27.50
N ASP A 288 -6.36 -13.88 -28.76
CA ASP A 288 -5.98 -12.67 -29.51
C ASP A 288 -7.09 -11.60 -29.56
N ASP A 289 -8.33 -12.03 -29.64
CA ASP A 289 -9.50 -11.13 -29.69
C ASP A 289 -10.08 -10.78 -28.32
N ARG A 290 -9.66 -11.45 -27.25
CA ARG A 290 -10.26 -11.38 -25.92
C ARG A 290 -9.34 -10.86 -24.83
N LEU A 291 -8.04 -10.86 -25.07
CA LEU A 291 -7.04 -10.37 -24.13
C LEU A 291 -6.48 -9.04 -24.62
N HIS A 292 -6.63 -8.00 -23.81
CA HIS A 292 -6.29 -6.63 -24.18
C HIS A 292 -5.31 -6.02 -23.17
N PHE A 293 -4.50 -5.08 -23.62
CA PHE A 293 -3.58 -4.32 -22.78
C PHE A 293 -3.69 -2.83 -23.06
N ILE A 294 -3.74 -2.03 -21.98
CA ILE A 294 -3.64 -0.57 -22.06
C ILE A 294 -2.62 -0.03 -21.05
N ASP A 295 -1.91 1.02 -21.49
CA ASP A 295 -1.07 1.84 -20.61
C ASP A 295 -1.61 3.29 -20.61
N GLY A 296 -2.76 3.46 -20.00
CA GLY A 296 -3.56 4.69 -19.95
C GLY A 296 -5.00 4.41 -19.52
N GLY A 297 -5.88 5.33 -19.79
CA GLY A 297 -7.31 5.25 -19.41
C GLY A 297 -7.57 5.45 -17.93
N ASP A 298 -8.76 5.91 -17.58
CA ASP A 298 -9.18 6.03 -16.20
C ASP A 298 -9.70 4.69 -15.66
N LEU A 299 -9.30 4.33 -14.46
CA LEU A 299 -9.78 3.09 -13.84
C LEU A 299 -11.18 3.28 -13.25
N GLU A 300 -11.51 4.46 -12.77
CA GLU A 300 -12.81 4.77 -12.22
C GLU A 300 -13.91 4.62 -13.30
N ASP A 301 -13.68 5.22 -14.48
CA ASP A 301 -14.58 5.05 -15.64
C ASP A 301 -14.74 3.58 -16.05
N LEU A 302 -13.65 2.81 -16.00
CA LEU A 302 -13.70 1.38 -16.32
C LEU A 302 -14.54 0.58 -15.31
N MET A 303 -14.50 0.96 -14.04
CA MET A 303 -15.25 0.23 -12.99
C MET A 303 -16.76 0.42 -13.12
N GLU A 304 -17.25 1.49 -13.70
CA GLU A 304 -18.68 1.68 -13.93
C GLU A 304 -19.31 0.63 -14.87
N THR A 305 -18.49 0.06 -15.76
CA THR A 305 -18.98 -0.86 -16.81
C THR A 305 -18.36 -2.26 -16.73
N ALA A 306 -17.32 -2.44 -15.95
CA ALA A 306 -16.63 -3.73 -15.80
C ALA A 306 -17.49 -4.75 -15.07
N ARG A 307 -17.45 -6.01 -15.50
CA ARG A 307 -18.09 -7.14 -14.80
C ARG A 307 -17.33 -7.52 -13.51
N GLY A 308 -16.09 -7.15 -13.40
CA GLY A 308 -15.29 -7.38 -12.22
C GLY A 308 -13.86 -6.90 -12.37
N LEU A 309 -13.23 -6.65 -11.22
CA LEU A 309 -11.82 -6.30 -11.09
C LEU A 309 -11.05 -7.45 -10.44
N VAL A 310 -9.92 -7.81 -11.03
CA VAL A 310 -8.91 -8.67 -10.38
C VAL A 310 -7.71 -7.80 -10.01
N CYS A 311 -7.17 -7.98 -8.83
CA CYS A 311 -5.92 -7.35 -8.40
C CYS A 311 -5.19 -8.25 -7.41
N VAL A 312 -3.90 -8.02 -7.20
CA VAL A 312 -3.18 -8.74 -6.13
C VAL A 312 -3.68 -8.22 -4.78
N ASN A 313 -3.29 -7.01 -4.39
CA ASN A 313 -3.72 -6.34 -3.15
C ASN A 313 -3.74 -4.81 -3.31
N SER A 314 -4.02 -4.34 -4.51
CA SER A 314 -4.00 -2.92 -4.86
C SER A 314 -5.10 -2.12 -4.18
N THR A 315 -4.76 -0.96 -3.67
CA THR A 315 -5.75 0.01 -3.15
C THR A 315 -6.71 0.52 -4.23
N SER A 316 -6.39 0.37 -5.52
CA SER A 316 -7.29 0.69 -6.62
C SER A 316 -8.60 -0.12 -6.61
N ALA A 317 -8.64 -1.25 -5.92
CA ALA A 317 -9.87 -2.02 -5.69
C ALA A 317 -10.95 -1.21 -4.95
N THR A 318 -10.57 -0.19 -4.16
CA THR A 318 -11.56 0.68 -3.51
C THR A 318 -12.41 1.48 -4.49
N LEU A 319 -11.89 1.76 -5.69
CA LEU A 319 -12.68 2.39 -6.79
C LEU A 319 -13.74 1.41 -7.30
N ALA A 320 -13.37 0.15 -7.54
CA ALA A 320 -14.33 -0.88 -7.95
C ALA A 320 -15.41 -1.11 -6.90
N LEU A 321 -15.02 -1.22 -5.61
CA LEU A 321 -15.98 -1.38 -4.52
C LEU A 321 -16.91 -0.17 -4.38
N ALA A 322 -16.44 1.05 -4.65
CA ALA A 322 -17.26 2.25 -4.66
C ALA A 322 -18.30 2.23 -5.78
N ALA A 323 -17.95 1.70 -6.96
CA ALA A 323 -18.83 1.48 -8.09
C ALA A 323 -19.73 0.24 -7.93
N SER A 324 -19.62 -0.49 -6.81
CA SER A 324 -20.30 -1.78 -6.59
C SER A 324 -19.88 -2.87 -7.58
N THR A 325 -18.73 -2.72 -8.21
CA THR A 325 -18.14 -3.70 -9.13
C THR A 325 -17.52 -4.84 -8.33
N PRO A 326 -17.79 -6.10 -8.69
CA PRO A 326 -17.18 -7.28 -8.06
C PRO A 326 -15.65 -7.21 -8.06
N VAL A 327 -15.03 -7.56 -6.94
CA VAL A 327 -13.57 -7.58 -6.79
C VAL A 327 -13.11 -8.97 -6.38
N CYS A 328 -12.11 -9.51 -7.08
CA CYS A 328 -11.38 -10.70 -6.68
C CYS A 328 -9.91 -10.32 -6.37
N THR A 329 -9.48 -10.59 -5.14
CA THR A 329 -8.09 -10.43 -4.73
C THR A 329 -7.36 -11.77 -4.83
N ILE A 330 -6.11 -11.72 -5.32
CA ILE A 330 -5.24 -12.91 -5.38
C ILE A 330 -4.04 -12.78 -4.41
N GLY A 331 -4.11 -11.83 -3.51
CA GLY A 331 -3.20 -11.57 -2.40
C GLY A 331 -3.98 -11.02 -1.20
N GLU A 332 -3.29 -10.76 -0.10
CA GLU A 332 -3.89 -10.27 1.13
C GLU A 332 -4.09 -8.75 1.10
N ALA A 333 -5.31 -8.28 1.37
CA ALA A 333 -5.65 -6.87 1.43
C ALA A 333 -6.58 -6.57 2.60
N ILE A 334 -6.57 -5.32 3.10
CA ILE A 334 -7.42 -4.88 4.22
C ILE A 334 -8.91 -4.99 3.87
N TYR A 335 -9.27 -4.81 2.62
CA TYR A 335 -10.64 -4.87 2.12
C TYR A 335 -11.07 -6.29 1.69
N ASP A 336 -10.16 -7.28 1.75
CA ASP A 336 -10.50 -8.66 1.42
C ASP A 336 -11.22 -9.31 2.60
N LEU A 337 -12.56 -9.23 2.54
CA LEU A 337 -13.44 -9.76 3.59
C LEU A 337 -14.79 -10.24 3.01
N PRO A 338 -15.44 -11.20 3.71
CA PRO A 338 -16.74 -11.71 3.29
C PRO A 338 -17.79 -10.62 3.13
N GLY A 339 -18.47 -10.64 1.97
CA GLY A 339 -19.49 -9.67 1.60
C GLY A 339 -18.96 -8.39 0.96
N LEU A 340 -17.64 -8.18 0.92
CA LEU A 340 -17.06 -7.03 0.24
C LEU A 340 -16.33 -7.46 -1.04
N THR A 341 -15.59 -8.55 -1.01
CA THR A 341 -14.90 -9.12 -2.15
C THR A 341 -15.37 -10.55 -2.43
N HIS A 342 -15.07 -11.05 -3.60
CA HIS A 342 -15.31 -12.45 -3.95
C HIS A 342 -14.43 -13.37 -3.11
N GLN A 343 -15.04 -14.29 -2.36
CA GLN A 343 -14.35 -15.19 -1.44
C GLN A 343 -14.02 -16.57 -2.03
N GLY A 344 -14.34 -16.76 -3.31
CA GLY A 344 -14.07 -18.01 -4.04
C GLY A 344 -12.69 -18.02 -4.69
N HIS A 345 -12.41 -19.13 -5.37
CA HIS A 345 -11.24 -19.24 -6.24
C HIS A 345 -11.41 -18.33 -7.47
N LEU A 346 -10.30 -17.81 -8.01
CA LEU A 346 -10.32 -16.95 -9.19
C LEU A 346 -11.05 -17.59 -10.39
N ASP A 347 -10.94 -18.90 -10.55
CA ASP A 347 -11.58 -19.64 -11.63
C ASP A 347 -13.11 -19.52 -11.62
N ALA A 348 -13.70 -19.48 -10.43
CA ALA A 348 -15.14 -19.31 -10.27
C ALA A 348 -15.60 -17.85 -10.49
N PHE A 349 -14.68 -16.89 -10.30
CA PHE A 349 -14.99 -15.47 -10.45
C PHE A 349 -15.41 -15.10 -11.87
N TRP A 350 -14.86 -15.74 -12.87
CA TRP A 350 -15.21 -15.46 -14.28
C TRP A 350 -16.66 -15.77 -14.61
N ALA A 351 -17.22 -16.84 -14.04
CA ALA A 351 -18.59 -17.26 -14.27
C ALA A 351 -19.59 -16.56 -13.33
N ALA A 352 -19.21 -16.35 -12.07
CA ALA A 352 -20.11 -15.85 -11.02
C ALA A 352 -19.40 -14.78 -10.15
N PRO A 353 -19.10 -13.60 -10.70
CA PRO A 353 -18.52 -12.52 -9.92
C PRO A 353 -19.51 -12.01 -8.86
N THR A 354 -19.10 -12.03 -7.59
CA THR A 354 -19.96 -11.63 -6.47
C THR A 354 -19.78 -10.14 -6.19
N PRO A 355 -20.82 -9.29 -6.34
CA PRO A 355 -20.75 -7.88 -6.01
C PRO A 355 -20.68 -7.68 -4.49
N PRO A 356 -20.18 -6.51 -4.03
CA PRO A 356 -20.20 -6.18 -2.60
C PRO A 356 -21.63 -6.09 -2.07
N GLU A 357 -21.83 -6.53 -0.81
CA GLU A 357 -23.13 -6.41 -0.13
C GLU A 357 -23.56 -4.93 -0.04
N PRO A 358 -24.84 -4.62 -0.29
CA PRO A 358 -25.34 -3.24 -0.24
C PRO A 358 -24.98 -2.53 1.07
N GLY A 359 -24.40 -1.34 0.94
CA GLY A 359 -24.00 -0.49 2.06
C GLY A 359 -22.77 -0.95 2.84
N LEU A 360 -22.24 -2.16 2.60
CA LEU A 360 -21.08 -2.66 3.36
C LEU A 360 -19.82 -1.87 3.01
N TYR A 361 -19.61 -1.52 1.74
CA TYR A 361 -18.46 -0.67 1.38
C TYR A 361 -18.53 0.72 2.04
N LEU A 362 -19.70 1.32 2.11
CA LEU A 362 -19.86 2.63 2.79
C LEU A 362 -19.57 2.52 4.30
N ALA A 363 -19.98 1.42 4.93
CA ALA A 363 -19.65 1.15 6.33
C ALA A 363 -18.14 0.95 6.51
N PHE A 364 -17.52 0.11 5.68
CA PHE A 364 -16.09 -0.13 5.67
C PHE A 364 -15.30 1.17 5.45
N ARG A 365 -15.67 1.96 4.42
CA ARG A 365 -15.04 3.26 4.12
C ARG A 365 -15.10 4.21 5.33
N ARG A 366 -16.25 4.32 5.99
CA ARG A 366 -16.42 5.17 7.18
C ARG A 366 -15.49 4.73 8.31
N VAL A 367 -15.39 3.42 8.55
CA VAL A 367 -14.49 2.85 9.57
C VAL A 367 -13.02 3.07 9.19
N LEU A 368 -12.65 2.87 7.92
CA LEU A 368 -11.29 3.18 7.42
C LEU A 368 -10.91 4.64 7.70
N VAL A 369 -11.77 5.59 7.32
CA VAL A 369 -11.51 7.02 7.52
C VAL A 369 -11.31 7.32 9.01
N ALA A 370 -12.17 6.77 9.87
CA ALA A 370 -12.11 7.04 11.30
C ALA A 370 -10.95 6.35 12.02
N ARG A 371 -10.56 5.13 11.59
CA ARG A 371 -9.62 4.29 12.36
C ARG A 371 -8.23 4.19 11.73
N CYS A 372 -8.14 4.19 10.40
CA CYS A 372 -6.90 3.88 9.67
C CYS A 372 -6.32 5.10 8.94
N LEU A 373 -7.14 6.09 8.62
CA LEU A 373 -6.71 7.19 7.75
C LEU A 373 -6.54 8.51 8.49
N VAL A 374 -5.62 9.32 8.04
CA VAL A 374 -5.38 10.70 8.44
C VAL A 374 -5.42 11.57 7.19
N ARG A 375 -6.04 12.75 7.31
CA ARG A 375 -6.17 13.66 6.17
C ARG A 375 -4.83 14.31 5.87
N GLY A 376 -4.55 14.47 4.57
CA GLY A 376 -3.32 15.11 4.12
C GLY A 376 -2.60 14.30 3.05
N GLY A 377 -1.40 14.73 2.71
CA GLY A 377 -0.60 14.09 1.68
C GLY A 377 0.81 14.65 1.61
N LEU A 378 1.58 14.17 0.63
CA LEU A 378 2.99 14.53 0.47
C LEU A 378 3.22 15.53 -0.69
N ALA A 379 2.17 15.87 -1.44
CA ALA A 379 2.31 16.50 -2.75
C ALA A 379 2.23 18.03 -2.74
N SER A 380 1.93 18.68 -1.62
CA SER A 380 1.94 20.14 -1.49
C SER A 380 2.28 20.57 -0.07
N GLU A 381 2.55 21.86 0.12
CA GLU A 381 2.85 22.40 1.45
C GLU A 381 1.63 22.31 2.37
N SER A 382 0.46 22.71 1.88
CA SER A 382 -0.79 22.62 2.61
C SER A 382 -1.14 21.16 2.96
N ALA A 383 -0.95 20.23 2.01
CA ALA A 383 -1.17 18.81 2.25
C ALA A 383 -0.30 18.24 3.38
N VAL A 384 0.99 18.61 3.40
CA VAL A 384 1.92 18.19 4.46
C VAL A 384 1.53 18.80 5.81
N THR A 385 1.12 20.07 5.85
CA THR A 385 0.66 20.72 7.09
C THR A 385 -0.59 20.03 7.63
N THR A 386 -1.61 19.83 6.79
CA THR A 386 -2.83 19.11 7.17
C THR A 386 -2.53 17.71 7.66
N LEU A 387 -1.57 17.01 7.03
CA LEU A 387 -1.16 15.67 7.42
C LEU A 387 -0.51 15.66 8.82
N ILE A 388 0.36 16.62 9.11
CA ILE A 388 1.00 16.76 10.42
C ILE A 388 -0.06 17.00 11.50
N ASP A 389 -0.98 17.93 11.28
CA ASP A 389 -2.05 18.24 12.23
C ASP A 389 -2.93 17.01 12.50
N SER A 390 -3.30 16.27 11.44
CA SER A 390 -4.11 15.06 11.54
C SER A 390 -3.38 13.91 12.27
N ILE A 391 -2.06 13.78 12.08
CA ILE A 391 -1.26 12.79 12.81
C ILE A 391 -1.15 13.16 14.29
N LEU A 392 -0.93 14.44 14.62
CA LEU A 392 -0.87 14.92 15.99
C LEU A 392 -2.20 14.69 16.74
N ASP A 393 -3.32 14.94 16.09
CA ASP A 393 -4.64 14.61 16.61
C ASP A 393 -4.77 13.11 16.90
N ARG A 394 -4.39 12.26 15.93
CA ARG A 394 -4.44 10.81 16.09
C ARG A 394 -3.53 10.30 17.21
N LEU A 395 -2.40 10.96 17.46
CA LEU A 395 -1.47 10.68 18.55
C LEU A 395 -1.94 11.24 19.91
N GLY A 396 -2.98 12.09 19.94
CA GLY A 396 -3.45 12.77 21.15
C GLY A 396 -2.49 13.85 21.64
N LEU A 397 -1.73 14.46 20.72
CA LEU A 397 -0.70 15.47 21.02
C LEU A 397 -1.15 16.92 20.72
N THR A 398 -2.38 17.12 20.28
CA THR A 398 -2.96 18.46 20.09
C THR A 398 -3.80 18.85 21.29
N ARG A 399 -3.80 20.15 21.66
CA ARG A 399 -4.65 20.68 22.75
C ARG A 399 -6.16 20.63 22.44
N ALA A 400 -6.54 20.45 21.18
CA ALA A 400 -7.92 20.38 20.72
C ALA A 400 -8.54 18.95 20.72
N SER A 401 -7.72 17.92 20.96
CA SER A 401 -8.07 16.52 20.71
C SER A 401 -9.04 15.88 21.69
N GLN A 402 -9.64 16.60 22.64
CA GLN A 402 -10.60 15.98 23.56
C GLN A 402 -12.00 15.74 22.96
N ALA A 403 -12.27 16.16 21.71
CA ALA A 403 -13.64 16.16 21.17
C ALA A 403 -13.85 15.45 19.82
N SER A 404 -12.82 15.05 19.04
CA SER A 404 -13.08 14.70 17.63
C SER A 404 -12.83 13.25 17.20
N PHE A 405 -11.95 12.48 17.81
CA PHE A 405 -11.81 11.04 17.51
C PHE A 405 -11.27 10.29 18.74
N PRO A 406 -11.76 9.07 19.01
CA PRO A 406 -11.19 8.27 20.09
C PRO A 406 -9.71 7.96 19.76
N PRO A 407 -8.82 8.00 20.78
CA PRO A 407 -7.43 7.60 20.62
C PRO A 407 -7.35 6.18 20.08
N LEU A 408 -6.27 5.84 19.40
CA LEU A 408 -5.97 4.47 19.00
C LEU A 408 -5.97 3.59 20.25
N GLU A 409 -7.06 2.85 20.48
CA GLU A 409 -7.13 1.93 21.62
C GLU A 409 -6.09 0.84 21.46
N ASP A 410 -5.30 0.61 22.49
CA ASP A 410 -4.39 -0.50 22.57
C ASP A 410 -5.19 -1.82 22.60
N VAL A 411 -5.24 -2.52 21.49
CA VAL A 411 -5.98 -3.79 21.33
C VAL A 411 -5.48 -4.85 22.32
N ARG A 412 -4.30 -4.66 22.93
CA ARG A 412 -3.71 -5.58 23.90
C ARG A 412 -4.49 -5.64 25.23
N SER A 413 -5.22 -4.61 25.62
CA SER A 413 -5.95 -4.60 26.89
C SER A 413 -7.23 -5.42 26.90
N ARG A 414 -7.75 -5.86 25.75
CA ARG A 414 -8.96 -6.71 25.65
C ARG A 414 -8.69 -8.19 25.41
N SER A 415 -7.44 -8.61 25.18
CA SER A 415 -7.07 -10.02 24.96
C SER A 415 -6.89 -10.84 26.24
N ALA A 416 -7.07 -10.25 27.42
CA ALA A 416 -6.90 -10.96 28.69
C ALA A 416 -8.15 -11.75 29.17
N ILE A 417 -9.24 -11.75 28.41
CA ILE A 417 -10.44 -12.55 28.75
C ILE A 417 -10.81 -13.40 27.52
N GLY A 418 -10.30 -14.60 27.49
CA GLY A 418 -10.70 -15.63 26.52
C GLY A 418 -9.52 -16.37 25.92
N SER A 419 -9.07 -17.41 26.59
CA SER A 419 -8.18 -18.42 26.02
C SER A 419 -8.79 -18.97 24.72
N ARG A 420 -8.25 -18.58 23.58
CA ARG A 420 -8.58 -19.19 22.29
C ARG A 420 -7.99 -20.60 22.24
N PRO A 421 -8.75 -21.60 21.80
CA PRO A 421 -8.12 -22.85 21.35
C PRO A 421 -7.26 -22.52 20.12
N SER A 422 -6.06 -23.03 20.11
CA SER A 422 -5.12 -22.94 18.99
C SER A 422 -5.77 -23.55 17.74
N ALA A 423 -6.31 -22.70 16.88
CA ALA A 423 -6.59 -23.09 15.51
C ALA A 423 -5.23 -23.24 14.81
N GLN A 424 -4.85 -24.48 14.55
CA GLN A 424 -3.76 -24.81 13.65
C GLN A 424 -4.00 -24.05 12.34
N ALA A 425 -3.10 -23.12 12.04
CA ALA A 425 -3.02 -22.51 10.73
C ALA A 425 -2.70 -23.62 9.74
N GLY A 426 -3.73 -24.17 9.11
CA GLY A 426 -3.57 -25.00 7.93
C GLY A 426 -2.88 -24.15 6.86
N ARG A 427 -1.59 -24.36 6.68
CA ARG A 427 -0.88 -23.90 5.49
C ARG A 427 -1.67 -24.43 4.29
N ARG A 428 -2.31 -23.55 3.56
CA ARG A 428 -2.82 -23.85 2.23
C ARG A 428 -1.60 -24.06 1.35
N GLU A 429 -1.21 -25.33 1.18
CA GLU A 429 -0.20 -25.69 0.17
C GLU A 429 -0.75 -25.29 -1.20
N PRO A 430 0.06 -24.66 -2.06
CA PRO A 430 -0.27 -24.48 -3.46
C PRO A 430 -0.29 -25.89 -4.08
N ARG A 431 -1.42 -26.33 -4.58
CA ARG A 431 -1.50 -27.57 -5.37
C ARG A 431 -0.65 -27.37 -6.61
N SER A 432 0.48 -28.07 -6.64
CA SER A 432 1.33 -28.22 -7.82
C SER A 432 0.52 -28.82 -8.98
N PRO A 433 0.69 -28.35 -10.22
CA PRO A 433 0.07 -28.97 -11.37
C PRO A 433 0.62 -30.38 -11.54
N ALA A 434 -0.27 -31.36 -11.56
CA ALA A 434 0.07 -32.75 -11.75
C ALA A 434 0.88 -32.95 -13.03
N ALA A 435 2.07 -33.51 -12.89
CA ALA A 435 2.87 -34.02 -13.99
C ALA A 435 2.07 -35.07 -14.75
N ARG A 436 1.71 -34.77 -15.99
CA ARG A 436 1.19 -35.78 -16.91
C ARG A 436 2.33 -36.71 -17.28
N ASN A 437 2.29 -37.93 -16.72
CA ASN A 437 3.06 -39.06 -17.21
C ASN A 437 2.66 -39.34 -18.66
N ARG A 438 3.63 -39.33 -19.56
CA ARG A 438 3.53 -40.02 -20.87
C ARG A 438 3.91 -41.49 -20.66
N GLY A 439 2.99 -42.38 -20.88
CA GLY A 439 3.17 -43.72 -21.35
C GLY A 439 2.58 -43.83 -22.73
#